data_884711f3af5526a310e77c3c1d295596
#
_entry.id   884711f3af5526a310e77c3c1d295596
#
_cell.length_a   1.000
_cell.length_b   1.000
_cell.length_c   1.000
_cell.angle_alpha   90.00
_cell.angle_beta   90.00
_cell.angle_gamma   90.00
#
_symmetry.space_group_name_H-M   'P 1'
#
loop_
_entity.id
_entity.type
_entity.pdbx_description
1 polymer ?
#
loop_
_entity_poly.entity_id
_entity_poly.type
_entity_poly.pdbx_seq_one_letter_code
_entity_poly.pdbx_strand_id
1 'polypeptide(L)'
;MLHLRTLLIATMVALAAYAQNPITADSPYQVKYASNLTIGDSVINITNTGARGAGLGFGTSASVTGAICVNVYVYDPSEEVVSCCSCPVTPNGLVSLSAKNDLISNPLTRGNPTSIVIKLLATEPVGGTCNNSALLAGTPTFTAGMAAWGTALHANTSAAAGTYAVTESAFTPATLSDGEVARLAYGCGAVANVGSGFGTCNSCRLGGLGATRN
;
A
#
# COMPACT_ATOMS: atom_id res chain seq x y z
N MET A 1 -29.67 -50.40 18.59
CA MET A 1 -29.86 -49.40 17.53
C MET A 1 -29.58 -47.94 17.98
N LEU A 2 -29.36 -47.70 19.25
CA LEU A 2 -29.15 -46.34 19.81
C LEU A 2 -27.69 -45.85 19.70
N HIS A 3 -26.70 -46.76 19.71
CA HIS A 3 -25.28 -46.42 19.62
C HIS A 3 -24.77 -46.05 18.25
N LEU A 4 -25.49 -46.41 17.17
CA LEU A 4 -25.09 -46.10 15.79
C LEU A 4 -25.44 -44.65 15.39
N ARG A 5 -26.45 -44.05 16.03
CA ARG A 5 -26.86 -42.66 15.74
C ARG A 5 -25.97 -41.60 16.43
N THR A 6 -25.36 -41.95 17.55
CA THR A 6 -24.44 -41.05 18.28
C THR A 6 -23.08 -40.94 17.60
N LEU A 7 -22.64 -41.97 16.88
CA LEU A 7 -21.36 -41.97 16.17
C LEU A 7 -21.38 -41.09 14.90
N LEU A 8 -22.54 -40.98 14.23
CA LEU A 8 -22.68 -40.16 13.03
C LEU A 8 -22.70 -38.64 13.29
N ILE A 9 -23.13 -38.24 14.46
CA ILE A 9 -23.17 -36.80 14.83
C ILE A 9 -21.79 -36.29 15.22
N ALA A 10 -20.96 -37.15 15.83
CA ALA A 10 -19.59 -36.78 16.22
C ALA A 10 -18.65 -36.57 15.02
N THR A 11 -18.88 -37.24 13.91
CA THR A 11 -18.05 -37.12 12.69
C THR A 11 -18.37 -35.85 11.86
N MET A 12 -19.61 -35.33 11.95
CA MET A 12 -19.95 -34.06 11.23
C MET A 12 -19.39 -32.81 11.88
N VAL A 13 -19.12 -32.82 13.17
CA VAL A 13 -18.58 -31.63 13.88
C VAL A 13 -17.07 -31.47 13.62
N ALA A 14 -16.36 -32.56 13.32
CA ALA A 14 -14.91 -32.51 13.06
C ALA A 14 -14.54 -31.95 11.69
N LEU A 15 -15.45 -31.93 10.71
CA LEU A 15 -15.20 -31.40 9.36
C LEU A 15 -15.40 -29.89 9.24
N ALA A 16 -16.05 -29.25 10.21
CA ALA A 16 -16.25 -27.80 10.20
C ALA A 16 -15.03 -26.98 10.73
N ALA A 17 -14.02 -27.64 11.31
CA ALA A 17 -12.87 -26.99 11.92
C ALA A 17 -11.72 -26.68 10.93
N TYR A 18 -11.80 -27.10 9.68
CA TYR A 18 -10.74 -26.92 8.68
C TYR A 18 -11.04 -25.89 7.60
N ALA A 19 -12.10 -25.09 7.75
CA ALA A 19 -12.26 -23.89 6.96
C ALA A 19 -11.36 -22.77 7.56
N GLN A 20 -10.07 -23.06 7.69
CA GLN A 20 -9.09 -21.98 7.87
C GLN A 20 -9.07 -21.24 6.54
N ASN A 21 -9.38 -19.94 6.59
CA ASN A 21 -9.12 -19.06 5.46
C ASN A 21 -7.73 -19.38 4.91
N PRO A 22 -7.59 -19.63 3.60
CA PRO A 22 -6.26 -19.81 3.04
C PRO A 22 -5.45 -18.59 3.45
N ILE A 23 -4.30 -18.81 4.09
CA ILE A 23 -3.33 -17.75 4.33
C ILE A 23 -3.03 -17.21 2.95
N THR A 24 -3.60 -16.05 2.62
CA THR A 24 -3.32 -15.36 1.36
C THR A 24 -1.83 -15.11 1.35
N ALA A 25 -1.15 -15.68 0.36
CA ALA A 25 0.28 -15.44 0.20
C ALA A 25 0.50 -13.92 0.18
N ASP A 26 1.48 -13.46 0.94
CA ASP A 26 1.87 -12.06 1.01
C ASP A 26 2.28 -11.59 -0.38
N SER A 27 1.46 -10.75 -1.01
CA SER A 27 1.72 -10.27 -2.36
C SER A 27 2.56 -8.99 -2.29
N PRO A 28 3.73 -8.97 -2.96
CA PRO A 28 4.52 -7.75 -3.06
C PRO A 28 3.84 -6.64 -3.87
N TYR A 29 2.82 -6.96 -4.66
CA TYR A 29 2.10 -6.02 -5.50
C TYR A 29 0.63 -5.94 -5.10
N GLN A 30 0.19 -4.73 -4.75
CA GLN A 30 -1.16 -4.48 -4.26
C GLN A 30 -1.71 -3.20 -4.89
N VAL A 31 -3.01 -3.17 -5.14
CA VAL A 31 -3.69 -2.07 -5.84
C VAL A 31 -4.90 -1.59 -5.04
N LYS A 32 -5.15 -0.29 -5.07
CA LYS A 32 -6.34 0.32 -4.50
C LYS A 32 -6.80 1.53 -5.31
N TYR A 33 -8.10 1.69 -5.37
CA TYR A 33 -8.76 2.87 -5.90
C TYR A 33 -9.13 3.83 -4.77
N ALA A 34 -8.84 5.11 -4.94
CA ALA A 34 -9.29 6.20 -4.07
C ALA A 34 -10.12 7.19 -4.87
N SER A 35 -11.35 7.45 -4.43
CA SER A 35 -12.33 8.30 -5.10
C SER A 35 -12.76 9.46 -4.23
N ASN A 36 -13.54 10.37 -4.85
CA ASN A 36 -14.15 11.50 -4.16
C ASN A 36 -13.15 12.42 -3.45
N LEU A 37 -11.97 12.57 -4.00
CA LEU A 37 -10.91 13.40 -3.42
C LEU A 37 -11.25 14.89 -3.40
N THR A 38 -12.35 15.32 -4.05
CA THR A 38 -12.87 16.69 -3.94
C THR A 38 -13.56 16.96 -2.61
N ILE A 39 -14.19 15.93 -2.01
CA ILE A 39 -14.98 16.10 -0.78
C ILE A 39 -14.18 15.85 0.51
N GLY A 40 -13.05 15.16 0.42
CA GLY A 40 -12.22 14.83 1.57
C GLY A 40 -10.86 14.29 1.16
N ASP A 41 -10.17 13.65 2.09
CA ASP A 41 -8.88 13.02 1.88
C ASP A 41 -8.98 11.51 2.10
N SER A 42 -8.23 10.75 1.31
CA SER A 42 -8.01 9.32 1.52
C SER A 42 -6.66 9.11 2.19
N VAL A 43 -6.64 8.27 3.21
CA VAL A 43 -5.41 7.91 3.93
C VAL A 43 -4.98 6.51 3.53
N ILE A 44 -3.71 6.37 3.23
CA ILE A 44 -3.05 5.10 2.94
C ILE A 44 -2.15 4.75 4.11
N ASN A 45 -2.37 3.60 4.73
CA ASN A 45 -1.58 3.08 5.83
C ASN A 45 -0.81 1.86 5.36
N ILE A 46 0.49 1.83 5.54
CA ILE A 46 1.39 0.78 5.09
C ILE A 46 2.24 0.32 6.26
N THR A 47 2.27 -0.99 6.49
CA THR A 47 3.14 -1.60 7.51
C THR A 47 4.00 -2.70 6.91
N ASN A 48 5.10 -2.99 7.59
CA ASN A 48 5.93 -4.16 7.31
C ASN A 48 5.67 -5.20 8.41
N THR A 49 5.15 -6.36 8.01
CA THR A 49 4.78 -7.46 8.91
C THR A 49 5.97 -8.17 9.55
N GLY A 50 7.20 -7.85 9.12
CA GLY A 50 8.40 -8.52 9.59
C GLY A 50 8.67 -9.86 8.90
N ALA A 51 8.02 -10.16 7.77
CA ALA A 51 8.18 -11.44 7.05
C ALA A 51 9.63 -11.74 6.62
N ARG A 52 10.46 -10.69 6.47
CA ARG A 52 11.90 -10.81 6.19
C ARG A 52 12.79 -10.84 7.44
N GLY A 53 12.20 -10.98 8.60
CA GLY A 53 12.87 -10.88 9.89
C GLY A 53 12.70 -9.50 10.52
N ALA A 54 12.99 -9.42 11.80
CA ALA A 54 12.96 -8.21 12.60
C ALA A 54 14.13 -8.23 13.56
N GLY A 55 14.85 -7.12 13.68
CA GLY A 55 15.90 -6.98 14.70
C GLY A 55 15.31 -6.99 16.11
N LEU A 56 16.01 -7.61 17.06
CA LEU A 56 15.58 -7.68 18.46
C LEU A 56 15.85 -6.38 19.26
N GLY A 57 16.46 -5.37 18.63
CA GLY A 57 16.79 -4.10 19.28
C GLY A 57 15.65 -3.09 19.26
N PHE A 58 15.60 -2.23 20.27
CA PHE A 58 14.71 -1.07 20.31
C PHE A 58 15.47 0.17 19.84
N GLY A 59 14.87 0.97 18.95
CA GLY A 59 15.40 2.23 18.47
C GLY A 59 15.94 2.20 17.04
N THR A 60 16.38 3.35 16.55
CA THR A 60 16.70 3.63 15.15
C THR A 60 17.86 2.83 14.56
N SER A 61 18.75 2.27 15.38
CA SER A 61 19.91 1.52 14.91
C SER A 61 19.69 0.01 14.70
N ALA A 62 18.59 -0.53 15.24
CA ALA A 62 18.31 -1.99 15.22
C ALA A 62 17.49 -2.44 13.99
N SER A 63 17.08 -1.55 13.13
CA SER A 63 15.90 -1.76 12.30
C SER A 63 16.15 -1.93 10.81
N VAL A 64 17.38 -2.03 10.36
CA VAL A 64 17.65 -2.20 8.92
C VAL A 64 17.43 -3.64 8.47
N THR A 65 17.55 -4.61 9.41
CA THR A 65 17.27 -6.02 9.12
C THR A 65 15.77 -6.21 8.89
N GLY A 66 15.40 -6.72 7.73
CA GLY A 66 14.01 -6.97 7.37
C GLY A 66 13.23 -5.75 6.86
N ALA A 67 13.86 -4.57 6.77
CA ALA A 67 13.23 -3.41 6.14
C ALA A 67 12.85 -3.68 4.67
N ILE A 68 11.77 -3.09 4.22
CA ILE A 68 11.31 -3.12 2.84
C ILE A 68 11.21 -1.71 2.29
N CYS A 69 11.30 -1.58 0.98
CA CYS A 69 10.94 -0.37 0.25
C CYS A 69 9.56 -0.55 -0.36
N VAL A 70 8.61 0.27 0.00
CA VAL A 70 7.31 0.30 -0.65
C VAL A 70 7.31 1.38 -1.70
N ASN A 71 7.35 0.98 -2.96
CA ASN A 71 7.28 1.86 -4.10
C ASN A 71 5.80 2.17 -4.38
N VAL A 72 5.47 3.45 -4.39
CA VAL A 72 4.12 3.96 -4.58
C VAL A 72 4.03 4.57 -5.96
N TYR A 73 3.05 4.15 -6.74
CA TYR A 73 2.76 4.68 -8.08
C TYR A 73 1.31 5.14 -8.12
N VAL A 74 1.09 6.37 -8.52
CA VAL A 74 -0.22 7.00 -8.57
C VAL A 74 -0.59 7.34 -10.00
N TYR A 75 -1.75 6.88 -10.41
CA TYR A 75 -2.31 7.13 -11.74
C TYR A 75 -3.64 7.86 -11.64
N ASP A 76 -3.88 8.77 -12.55
CA ASP A 76 -5.17 9.40 -12.74
C ASP A 76 -6.12 8.50 -13.58
N PRO A 77 -7.41 8.90 -13.78
CA PRO A 77 -8.34 8.14 -14.61
C PRO A 77 -7.97 8.07 -16.10
N SER A 78 -7.05 8.91 -16.55
CA SER A 78 -6.54 8.91 -17.94
C SER A 78 -5.29 8.04 -18.11
N GLU A 79 -4.94 7.25 -17.09
CA GLU A 79 -3.77 6.38 -17.02
C GLU A 79 -2.42 7.13 -17.05
N GLU A 80 -2.43 8.41 -16.73
CA GLU A 80 -1.22 9.21 -16.59
C GLU A 80 -0.61 9.05 -15.20
N VAL A 81 0.72 8.98 -15.13
CA VAL A 81 1.44 8.97 -13.85
C VAL A 81 1.32 10.34 -13.20
N VAL A 82 0.67 10.41 -12.06
CA VAL A 82 0.52 11.63 -11.26
C VAL A 82 1.74 11.86 -10.39
N SER A 83 2.12 10.81 -9.67
CA SER A 83 3.30 10.84 -8.79
C SER A 83 3.83 9.44 -8.48
N CYS A 84 5.08 9.40 -8.02
CA CYS A 84 5.66 8.20 -7.46
C CYS A 84 6.66 8.52 -6.34
N CYS A 85 6.84 7.57 -5.43
CA CYS A 85 7.86 7.61 -4.38
C CYS A 85 8.22 6.21 -3.90
N SER A 86 9.25 6.13 -3.06
CA SER A 86 9.65 4.89 -2.41
C SER A 86 9.84 5.16 -0.91
N CYS A 87 9.04 4.48 -0.09
CA CYS A 87 9.01 4.64 1.34
C CYS A 87 9.73 3.50 2.04
N PRO A 88 10.73 3.77 2.89
CA PRO A 88 11.31 2.75 3.75
C PRO A 88 10.33 2.39 4.86
N VAL A 89 10.05 1.10 5.04
CA VAL A 89 9.20 0.59 6.11
C VAL A 89 9.95 -0.48 6.87
N THR A 90 10.31 -0.17 8.09
CA THR A 90 11.01 -1.10 9.00
C THR A 90 10.02 -2.14 9.53
N PRO A 91 10.48 -3.33 9.99
CA PRO A 91 9.61 -4.32 10.60
C PRO A 91 8.77 -3.71 11.72
N ASN A 92 7.46 -3.99 11.70
CA ASN A 92 6.46 -3.42 12.61
C ASN A 92 6.31 -1.88 12.52
N GLY A 93 6.99 -1.24 11.56
CA GLY A 93 6.83 0.18 11.30
C GLY A 93 5.49 0.48 10.59
N LEU A 94 4.99 1.69 10.76
CA LEU A 94 3.83 2.24 10.07
C LEU A 94 4.24 3.49 9.30
N VAL A 95 3.91 3.52 8.02
CA VAL A 95 4.01 4.70 7.15
C VAL A 95 2.61 5.07 6.69
N SER A 96 2.27 6.34 6.74
CA SER A 96 0.99 6.83 6.24
C SER A 96 1.19 7.93 5.19
N LEU A 97 0.34 7.90 4.17
CA LEU A 97 0.29 8.87 3.08
C LEU A 97 -1.12 9.45 2.98
N SER A 98 -1.20 10.76 2.82
CA SER A 98 -2.41 11.47 2.44
C SER A 98 -2.53 11.46 0.92
N ALA A 99 -3.66 11.02 0.38
CA ALA A 99 -3.88 11.09 -1.06
C ALA A 99 -3.78 12.53 -1.57
N LYS A 100 -4.37 13.49 -0.87
CA LYS A 100 -4.37 14.91 -1.27
C LYS A 100 -3.03 15.60 -1.04
N ASN A 101 -2.44 15.44 0.14
CA ASN A 101 -1.30 16.24 0.55
C ASN A 101 0.04 15.61 0.16
N ASP A 102 0.10 14.27 0.06
CA ASP A 102 1.34 13.57 -0.24
C ASP A 102 1.39 13.04 -1.67
N LEU A 103 0.25 12.59 -2.24
CA LEU A 103 0.25 11.92 -3.54
C LEU A 103 -0.14 12.84 -4.71
N ILE A 104 -1.12 13.74 -4.55
CA ILE A 104 -1.61 14.56 -5.67
C ILE A 104 -1.40 16.06 -5.48
N SER A 105 -0.77 16.51 -4.43
CA SER A 105 -0.54 17.94 -4.18
C SER A 105 0.53 18.56 -5.10
N ASN A 106 1.40 17.73 -5.64
CA ASN A 106 2.48 18.15 -6.55
C ASN A 106 2.51 17.25 -7.80
N PRO A 107 1.40 17.20 -8.57
CA PRO A 107 1.26 16.24 -9.64
C PRO A 107 2.18 16.56 -10.82
N LEU A 108 2.61 15.51 -11.54
CA LEU A 108 3.33 15.65 -12.80
C LEU A 108 2.39 16.22 -13.90
N THR A 109 1.12 15.83 -13.84
CA THR A 109 0.08 16.23 -14.79
C THR A 109 -0.58 17.54 -14.38
N ARG A 110 -1.23 18.22 -15.32
CA ARG A 110 -1.95 19.45 -15.02
C ARG A 110 -3.26 19.14 -14.29
N GLY A 111 -3.41 19.73 -13.11
CA GLY A 111 -4.61 19.64 -12.28
C GLY A 111 -4.59 18.47 -11.30
N ASN A 112 -5.38 18.59 -10.25
CA ASN A 112 -5.51 17.55 -9.23
C ASN A 112 -6.64 16.60 -9.60
N PRO A 113 -6.38 15.30 -9.76
CA PRO A 113 -7.41 14.33 -10.08
C PRO A 113 -8.41 14.18 -8.91
N THR A 114 -9.66 13.93 -9.25
CA THR A 114 -10.74 13.68 -8.26
C THR A 114 -10.79 12.24 -7.77
N SER A 115 -10.07 11.36 -8.46
CA SER A 115 -9.88 9.95 -8.13
C SER A 115 -8.55 9.46 -8.67
N ILE A 116 -7.99 8.45 -8.04
CA ILE A 116 -6.69 7.89 -8.39
C ILE A 116 -6.67 6.38 -8.21
N VAL A 117 -5.82 5.71 -8.97
CA VAL A 117 -5.40 4.35 -8.73
C VAL A 117 -4.01 4.38 -8.08
N ILE A 118 -3.89 3.72 -6.94
CA ILE A 118 -2.64 3.61 -6.18
C ILE A 118 -2.13 2.18 -6.33
N LYS A 119 -0.92 2.02 -6.82
CA LYS A 119 -0.23 0.75 -6.94
C LYS A 119 0.96 0.75 -5.98
N LEU A 120 1.04 -0.26 -5.14
CA LEU A 120 2.11 -0.46 -4.18
C LEU A 120 2.94 -1.67 -4.59
N LEU A 121 4.26 -1.53 -4.60
CA LEU A 121 5.18 -2.60 -4.92
C LEU A 121 6.29 -2.66 -3.87
N ALA A 122 6.33 -3.77 -3.13
CA ALA A 122 7.36 -4.01 -2.12
C ALA A 122 8.62 -4.59 -2.75
N THR A 123 9.76 -3.97 -2.47
CA THR A 123 11.08 -4.42 -2.91
C THR A 123 12.07 -4.44 -1.75
N GLU A 124 13.18 -5.13 -1.94
CA GLU A 124 14.32 -5.02 -1.04
C GLU A 124 15.01 -3.66 -1.18
N PRO A 125 15.52 -3.07 -0.09
CA PRO A 125 16.37 -1.90 -0.17
C PRO A 125 17.65 -2.19 -0.98
N VAL A 126 17.99 -1.29 -1.89
CA VAL A 126 19.24 -1.38 -2.65
C VAL A 126 20.32 -0.57 -1.92
N GLY A 127 21.38 -1.23 -1.48
CA GLY A 127 22.42 -0.57 -0.68
C GLY A 127 21.90 0.04 0.63
N GLY A 128 20.81 -0.52 1.19
CA GLY A 128 20.18 -0.03 2.41
C GLY A 128 19.27 1.19 2.23
N THR A 129 19.03 1.62 0.99
CA THR A 129 18.22 2.79 0.67
C THR A 129 17.02 2.44 -0.20
N CYS A 130 15.95 3.25 -0.10
CA CYS A 130 14.80 3.19 -0.96
C CYS A 130 14.85 4.33 -1.99
N ASN A 131 14.68 4.00 -3.25
CA ASN A 131 14.75 4.96 -4.35
C ASN A 131 13.63 4.69 -5.35
N ASN A 132 12.93 5.75 -5.77
CA ASN A 132 11.85 5.68 -6.75
C ASN A 132 12.31 5.12 -8.10
N SER A 133 13.55 5.36 -8.49
CA SER A 133 14.13 4.90 -9.76
C SER A 133 14.78 3.52 -9.65
N ALA A 134 14.68 2.85 -8.50
CA ALA A 134 15.29 1.53 -8.31
C ALA A 134 14.84 0.50 -9.36
N LEU A 135 13.60 0.58 -9.84
CA LEU A 135 13.12 -0.26 -10.94
C LEU A 135 13.85 -0.04 -12.27
N LEU A 136 14.42 1.15 -12.51
CA LEU A 136 15.20 1.45 -13.71
C LEU A 136 16.65 0.99 -13.61
N ALA A 137 17.21 0.97 -12.40
CA ALA A 137 18.63 0.68 -12.17
C ALA A 137 18.96 -0.81 -12.25
N GLY A 138 17.97 -1.68 -12.39
CA GLY A 138 18.15 -3.13 -12.44
C GLY A 138 16.85 -3.86 -12.11
N THR A 139 16.91 -5.18 -11.96
CA THR A 139 15.77 -5.98 -11.48
C THR A 139 15.73 -5.90 -9.94
N PRO A 140 14.85 -5.07 -9.35
CA PRO A 140 14.71 -5.08 -7.91
C PRO A 140 14.17 -6.44 -7.46
N THR A 141 14.64 -6.93 -6.33
CA THR A 141 14.08 -8.12 -5.72
C THR A 141 12.73 -7.77 -5.10
N PHE A 142 11.65 -8.32 -5.63
CA PHE A 142 10.33 -8.20 -5.02
C PHE A 142 10.34 -8.97 -3.70
N THR A 143 9.64 -8.44 -2.70
CA THR A 143 9.74 -9.01 -1.36
C THR A 143 8.39 -9.05 -0.65
N ALA A 144 8.23 -10.04 0.21
CA ALA A 144 7.13 -10.18 1.14
C ALA A 144 7.21 -9.17 2.29
N GLY A 145 6.15 -9.04 3.06
CA GLY A 145 6.09 -8.27 4.30
C GLY A 145 5.28 -6.97 4.21
N MET A 146 4.77 -6.62 3.05
CA MET A 146 3.91 -5.45 2.92
C MET A 146 2.45 -5.79 3.26
N ALA A 147 1.84 -5.03 4.16
CA ALA A 147 0.40 -4.98 4.34
C ALA A 147 -0.06 -3.53 4.28
N ALA A 148 -1.11 -3.26 3.51
CA ALA A 148 -1.59 -1.91 3.31
C ALA A 148 -3.11 -1.80 3.38
N TRP A 149 -3.58 -0.68 3.91
CA TRP A 149 -4.99 -0.30 3.98
C TRP A 149 -5.15 1.11 3.42
N GLY A 150 -6.34 1.39 2.94
CA GLY A 150 -6.67 2.74 2.49
C GLY A 150 -8.12 3.07 2.77
N THR A 151 -8.38 4.34 3.02
CA THR A 151 -9.73 4.85 3.18
C THR A 151 -10.37 5.18 1.84
N ALA A 152 -11.66 4.91 1.71
CA ALA A 152 -12.50 5.34 0.59
C ALA A 152 -13.57 6.30 1.11
N LEU A 153 -13.82 7.35 0.36
CA LEU A 153 -14.80 8.38 0.69
C LEU A 153 -16.10 8.13 -0.08
N HIS A 154 -17.21 8.19 0.62
CA HIS A 154 -18.54 8.02 0.06
C HIS A 154 -19.34 9.29 0.29
N ALA A 155 -19.76 9.96 -0.79
CA ALA A 155 -20.62 11.13 -0.70
C ALA A 155 -21.96 10.72 -0.09
N ASN A 156 -22.39 11.44 0.95
CA ASN A 156 -23.72 11.26 1.52
C ASN A 156 -24.66 12.33 0.98
N THR A 157 -25.40 11.99 -0.06
CA THR A 157 -26.32 12.91 -0.73
C THR A 157 -27.55 13.28 0.11
N SER A 158 -27.81 12.54 1.19
CA SER A 158 -28.94 12.77 2.10
C SER A 158 -28.57 13.57 3.34
N ALA A 159 -27.30 13.92 3.53
CA ALA A 159 -26.81 14.69 4.66
C ALA A 159 -26.41 16.11 4.25
N ALA A 160 -26.08 16.94 5.24
CA ALA A 160 -25.62 18.30 5.01
C ALA A 160 -24.40 18.33 4.06
N ALA A 161 -24.28 19.38 3.26
CA ALA A 161 -23.15 19.57 2.36
C ALA A 161 -21.82 19.45 3.11
N GLY A 162 -20.87 18.72 2.53
CA GLY A 162 -19.58 18.43 3.16
C GLY A 162 -19.57 17.20 4.08
N THR A 163 -20.69 16.51 4.26
CA THR A 163 -20.76 15.26 5.01
C THR A 163 -20.43 14.08 4.08
N TYR A 164 -19.55 13.18 4.53
CA TYR A 164 -19.22 11.95 3.82
C TYR A 164 -18.98 10.81 4.81
N ALA A 165 -19.25 9.60 4.35
CA ALA A 165 -18.87 8.40 5.07
C ALA A 165 -17.46 7.96 4.64
N VAL A 166 -16.75 7.30 5.54
CA VAL A 166 -15.41 6.77 5.29
C VAL A 166 -15.43 5.27 5.58
N THR A 167 -14.92 4.48 4.65
CA THR A 167 -14.63 3.06 4.89
C THR A 167 -13.13 2.83 4.71
N GLU A 168 -12.56 2.00 5.56
CA GLU A 168 -11.20 1.52 5.40
C GLU A 168 -11.22 0.07 4.94
N SER A 169 -10.41 -0.26 3.95
CA SER A 169 -10.26 -1.63 3.48
C SER A 169 -8.81 -1.89 3.05
N ALA A 170 -8.40 -3.15 3.09
CA ALA A 170 -7.09 -3.56 2.63
C ALA A 170 -6.90 -3.23 1.14
N PHE A 171 -5.66 -3.04 0.75
CA PHE A 171 -5.28 -3.08 -0.66
C PHE A 171 -5.48 -4.48 -1.20
N THR A 172 -5.85 -4.58 -2.47
CA THR A 172 -6.10 -5.86 -3.14
C THR A 172 -4.80 -6.39 -3.73
N PRO A 173 -4.37 -7.60 -3.35
CA PRO A 173 -3.29 -8.29 -4.04
C PRO A 173 -3.58 -8.42 -5.53
N ALA A 174 -2.58 -8.19 -6.37
CA ALA A 174 -2.72 -8.24 -7.81
C ALA A 174 -1.54 -8.98 -8.46
N THR A 175 -1.75 -9.49 -9.67
CA THR A 175 -0.68 -10.08 -10.47
C THR A 175 0.10 -8.98 -11.17
N LEU A 176 1.42 -9.05 -11.08
CA LEU A 176 2.35 -8.11 -11.70
C LEU A 176 2.97 -8.77 -12.94
N SER A 177 2.68 -8.26 -14.12
CA SER A 177 3.31 -8.70 -15.37
C SER A 177 4.60 -7.94 -15.65
N ASP A 178 5.48 -8.53 -16.46
CA ASP A 178 6.72 -7.86 -16.88
C ASP A 178 6.44 -6.54 -17.60
N GLY A 179 5.37 -6.47 -18.39
CA GLY A 179 4.94 -5.24 -19.06
C GLY A 179 4.53 -4.14 -18.08
N GLU A 180 3.86 -4.51 -16.98
CA GLU A 180 3.50 -3.55 -15.93
C GLU A 180 4.73 -3.11 -15.15
N VAL A 181 5.66 -4.01 -14.82
CA VAL A 181 6.95 -3.63 -14.20
C VAL A 181 7.67 -2.59 -15.05
N ALA A 182 7.76 -2.85 -16.36
CA ALA A 182 8.40 -1.92 -17.29
C ALA A 182 7.69 -0.55 -17.33
N ARG A 183 6.34 -0.53 -17.30
CA ARG A 183 5.54 0.71 -17.27
C ARG A 183 5.75 1.50 -15.98
N LEU A 184 5.75 0.83 -14.82
CA LEU A 184 6.00 1.46 -13.53
C LEU A 184 7.41 2.06 -13.48
N ALA A 185 8.41 1.29 -13.94
CA ALA A 185 9.80 1.72 -14.02
C ALA A 185 9.95 2.95 -14.91
N TYR A 186 9.38 2.90 -16.12
CA TYR A 186 9.47 4.00 -17.10
C TYR A 186 8.81 5.28 -16.58
N GLY A 187 7.58 5.19 -16.04
CA GLY A 187 6.84 6.35 -15.56
C GLY A 187 7.55 7.05 -14.41
N CYS A 188 7.95 6.29 -13.39
CA CYS A 188 8.65 6.85 -12.23
C CYS A 188 10.08 7.32 -12.59
N GLY A 189 10.73 6.63 -13.52
CA GLY A 189 12.03 7.05 -14.00
C GLY A 189 11.98 8.35 -14.79
N ALA A 190 10.95 8.57 -15.58
CA ALA A 190 10.72 9.83 -16.24
C ALA A 190 10.55 10.97 -15.22
N VAL A 191 9.74 10.77 -14.18
CA VAL A 191 9.58 11.73 -13.07
C VAL A 191 10.92 12.06 -12.43
N ALA A 192 11.70 11.04 -12.08
CA ALA A 192 13.01 11.23 -11.42
C ALA A 192 14.02 11.95 -12.33
N ASN A 193 14.05 11.63 -13.62
CA ASN A 193 15.00 12.19 -14.58
C ASN A 193 14.70 13.66 -14.94
N VAL A 194 13.44 14.07 -14.91
CA VAL A 194 13.06 15.48 -15.15
C VAL A 194 13.62 16.39 -14.07
N GLY A 195 13.78 15.91 -12.83
CA GLY A 195 14.38 16.66 -11.74
C GLY A 195 13.64 17.93 -11.34
N SER A 196 12.42 18.12 -11.82
CA SER A 196 11.60 19.32 -11.52
C SER A 196 11.04 19.33 -10.11
N GLY A 197 11.05 18.17 -9.43
CA GLY A 197 10.37 17.95 -8.16
C GLY A 197 8.88 17.67 -8.29
N PHE A 198 8.28 17.90 -9.47
CA PHE A 198 6.88 17.50 -9.74
C PHE A 198 6.77 15.98 -9.90
N GLY A 199 5.62 15.43 -9.52
CA GLY A 199 5.35 13.99 -9.61
C GLY A 199 6.07 13.16 -8.53
N THR A 200 6.57 13.78 -7.48
CA THR A 200 7.13 13.09 -6.31
C THR A 200 6.19 13.23 -5.12
N CYS A 201 6.08 12.19 -4.28
CA CYS A 201 5.32 12.30 -3.04
C CYS A 201 6.00 13.29 -2.08
N ASN A 202 5.21 14.09 -1.37
CA ASN A 202 5.75 15.07 -0.44
C ASN A 202 6.43 14.45 0.78
N SER A 203 5.96 13.29 1.23
CA SER A 203 6.57 12.61 2.38
C SER A 203 6.18 11.14 2.47
N CYS A 204 7.06 10.36 3.12
CA CYS A 204 6.75 9.06 3.68
C CYS A 204 6.70 9.23 5.20
N ARG A 205 5.55 9.57 5.75
CA ARG A 205 5.41 9.90 7.17
C ARG A 205 5.46 8.65 8.03
N LEU A 206 6.31 8.65 9.03
CA LEU A 206 6.27 7.64 10.09
C LEU A 206 5.05 7.89 11.01
N GLY A 207 4.36 6.81 11.36
CA GLY A 207 3.16 6.86 12.18
C GLY A 207 1.88 7.11 11.39
N GLY A 208 0.74 6.87 12.03
CA GLY A 208 -0.58 7.06 11.43
C GLY A 208 -0.91 8.55 11.23
N LEU A 209 -1.56 8.87 10.11
CA LEU A 209 -2.19 10.18 9.95
C LEU A 209 -3.32 10.32 10.97
N GLY A 210 -3.31 11.40 11.70
CA GLY A 210 -4.23 11.65 12.82
C GLY A 210 -3.63 11.35 14.19
N ALA A 211 -2.45 10.75 14.27
CA ALA A 211 -1.70 10.73 15.52
C ALA A 211 -1.29 12.16 15.89
N THR A 212 -1.59 12.55 17.11
CA THR A 212 -1.10 13.83 17.64
C THR A 212 0.42 13.81 17.65
N ARG A 213 1.02 14.77 16.99
CA ARG A 213 2.47 14.99 17.15
C ARG A 213 2.69 15.54 18.56
N ASN A 214 3.35 14.76 19.39
CA ASN A 214 3.95 15.26 20.62
C ASN A 214 5.26 15.93 20.28
#